data_c68e7c1fab7d98c4041cc1056a3b21c1
#
_entry.id   c68e7c1fab7d98c4041cc1056a3b21c1
#
_cell.length_a   1.000
_cell.length_b   1.000
_cell.length_c   1.000
_cell.angle_alpha   90.00
_cell.angle_beta   90.00
_cell.angle_gamma   90.00
#
_symmetry.space_group_name_H-M   'P 1'
#
loop_
_entity.id
_entity.type
_entity.pdbx_description
1 polymer ?
#
loop_
_entity_poly.entity_id
_entity_poly.type
_entity_poly.pdbx_seq_one_letter_code
_entity_poly.pdbx_strand_id
1 'polypeptide(L)'
;STMSDRLYFKQIELGPMQNYVYLIGSAETRKVAVVDAAWEIDTILRLAATDDVEITHAFVTHTHPDHVGGRFAGTEIEGITELLGKCKAKVVVHKAEAEFLKELSASDIIKAESGDKIDVGGVEIQLLHTPGHTPGSQCFLVDNRIVSGDTLFIGSCGRIDLPGSNPEQMYYSLTQKLMALPDETILFPGHNYSDRPTSTIGAEKQTNPYFHFHSLKQFLAAMGYR
;
A
#
# COMPACT_ATOMS: atom_id res chain seq x y z
N SER A 1 -10.62 24.83 -7.59
CA SER A 1 -9.88 23.69 -8.14
C SER A 1 -10.49 22.38 -7.68
N THR A 2 -10.40 21.34 -8.51
CA THR A 2 -10.87 20.00 -8.18
C THR A 2 -9.84 19.27 -7.30
N MET A 3 -10.23 18.14 -6.71
CA MET A 3 -9.29 17.29 -5.98
C MET A 3 -8.10 16.88 -6.86
N SER A 4 -8.34 16.53 -8.13
CA SER A 4 -7.29 16.12 -9.06
C SER A 4 -6.26 17.23 -9.29
N ASP A 5 -6.70 18.49 -9.35
CA ASP A 5 -5.80 19.63 -9.55
C ASP A 5 -4.90 19.89 -8.33
N ARG A 6 -5.39 19.54 -7.13
CA ARG A 6 -4.67 19.75 -5.88
C ARG A 6 -3.83 18.56 -5.47
N LEU A 7 -4.05 17.41 -6.11
CA LEU A 7 -3.40 16.16 -5.73
C LEU A 7 -1.97 16.11 -6.29
N TYR A 8 -1.01 15.87 -5.40
CA TYR A 8 0.32 15.42 -5.77
C TYR A 8 0.37 13.90 -5.63
N PHE A 9 0.79 13.21 -6.70
CA PHE A 9 0.84 11.75 -6.71
C PHE A 9 2.03 11.29 -7.54
N LYS A 10 2.93 10.52 -6.94
CA LYS A 10 4.14 10.04 -7.62
C LYS A 10 4.37 8.57 -7.31
N GLN A 11 4.58 7.76 -8.35
CA GLN A 11 4.94 6.35 -8.26
C GLN A 11 6.45 6.22 -8.51
N ILE A 12 7.15 5.52 -7.61
CA ILE A 12 8.61 5.36 -7.67
C ILE A 12 8.94 3.88 -7.56
N GLU A 13 9.67 3.32 -8.52
CA GLU A 13 10.12 1.92 -8.43
C GLU A 13 11.50 1.87 -7.79
N LEU A 14 11.65 1.06 -6.73
CA LEU A 14 12.91 0.90 -5.98
C LEU A 14 13.16 -0.56 -5.63
N GLY A 15 14.44 -0.89 -5.53
CA GLY A 15 14.90 -2.16 -5.00
C GLY A 15 14.86 -3.32 -5.96
N PRO A 16 15.52 -4.44 -5.61
CA PRO A 16 15.63 -5.61 -6.48
C PRO A 16 14.32 -6.42 -6.59
N MET A 17 13.33 -6.15 -5.72
CA MET A 17 12.03 -6.79 -5.78
C MET A 17 11.01 -5.95 -6.54
N GLN A 18 11.43 -4.88 -7.22
CA GLN A 18 10.59 -4.01 -8.02
C GLN A 18 9.42 -3.41 -7.20
N ASN A 19 9.72 -2.97 -5.98
CA ASN A 19 8.71 -2.33 -5.13
C ASN A 19 8.32 -0.96 -5.69
N TYR A 20 7.04 -0.65 -5.59
CA TYR A 20 6.56 0.72 -5.79
C TYR A 20 6.41 1.43 -4.45
N VAL A 21 7.05 2.59 -4.36
CA VAL A 21 6.90 3.55 -3.28
C VAL A 21 6.09 4.72 -3.83
N TYR A 22 5.16 5.25 -3.06
CA TYR A 22 4.32 6.35 -3.51
C TYR A 22 4.53 7.58 -2.64
N LEU A 23 4.48 8.77 -3.26
CA LEU A 23 4.35 10.04 -2.55
C LEU A 23 2.98 10.60 -2.91
N ILE A 24 2.16 10.87 -1.90
CA ILE A 24 0.75 11.26 -2.09
C ILE A 24 0.42 12.40 -1.13
N GLY A 25 -0.10 13.50 -1.66
CA GLY A 25 -0.51 14.62 -0.82
C GLY A 25 -0.99 15.80 -1.63
N SER A 26 -0.67 16.99 -1.16
CA SER A 26 -1.17 18.23 -1.72
C SER A 26 -0.14 18.95 -2.59
N ALA A 27 -0.53 19.24 -3.83
CA ALA A 27 0.26 20.10 -4.70
C ALA A 27 0.24 21.57 -4.23
N GLU A 28 -0.76 21.96 -3.43
CA GLU A 28 -0.87 23.32 -2.90
C GLU A 28 0.00 23.51 -1.65
N THR A 29 -0.19 22.67 -0.63
CA THR A 29 0.56 22.78 0.63
C THR A 29 1.93 22.13 0.55
N ARG A 30 2.19 21.32 -0.45
CA ARG A 30 3.44 20.58 -0.66
C ARG A 30 3.74 19.58 0.47
N LYS A 31 2.73 19.15 1.21
CA LYS A 31 2.84 18.13 2.25
C LYS A 31 2.33 16.81 1.71
N VAL A 32 3.09 15.73 1.95
CA VAL A 32 2.82 14.43 1.39
C VAL A 32 3.02 13.32 2.42
N ALA A 33 2.36 12.19 2.17
CA ALA A 33 2.68 10.91 2.79
C ALA A 33 3.57 10.11 1.85
N VAL A 34 4.50 9.34 2.41
CA VAL A 34 5.21 8.30 1.68
C VAL A 34 4.55 6.96 2.00
N VAL A 35 4.29 6.14 0.99
CA VAL A 35 3.70 4.80 1.17
C VAL A 35 4.79 3.76 0.99
N ASP A 36 4.93 2.88 2.00
CA ASP A 36 5.85 1.74 2.01
C ASP A 36 7.30 2.15 1.73
N ALA A 37 7.80 3.10 2.54
CA ALA A 37 9.17 3.61 2.44
C ALA A 37 10.17 2.53 2.78
N ALA A 38 10.85 2.01 1.77
CA ALA A 38 11.85 0.96 1.94
C ALA A 38 12.90 1.02 0.82
N TRP A 39 13.98 0.28 1.00
CA TRP A 39 15.11 0.10 0.10
C TRP A 39 16.05 1.30 0.06
N GLU A 40 15.66 2.38 -0.61
CA GLU A 40 16.54 3.53 -0.88
C GLU A 40 15.95 4.79 -0.27
N ILE A 41 16.06 4.93 1.05
CA ILE A 41 15.48 6.06 1.77
C ILE A 41 16.08 7.40 1.29
N ASP A 42 17.39 7.45 1.05
CA ASP A 42 18.01 8.68 0.54
C ASP A 42 17.48 9.08 -0.84
N THR A 43 17.20 8.11 -1.69
CA THR A 43 16.58 8.36 -3.01
C THR A 43 15.19 8.95 -2.86
N ILE A 44 14.37 8.39 -1.95
CA ILE A 44 13.02 8.91 -1.68
C ILE A 44 13.10 10.35 -1.20
N LEU A 45 13.98 10.64 -0.24
CA LEU A 45 14.13 11.99 0.30
C LEU A 45 14.64 12.97 -0.76
N ARG A 46 15.54 12.55 -1.62
CA ARG A 46 16.06 13.39 -2.71
C ARG A 46 14.97 13.69 -3.74
N LEU A 47 14.13 12.73 -4.09
CA LEU A 47 13.01 12.95 -5.01
C LEU A 47 11.98 13.89 -4.41
N ALA A 48 11.68 13.74 -3.11
CA ALA A 48 10.80 14.67 -2.40
C ALA A 48 11.36 16.09 -2.42
N ALA A 49 12.66 16.26 -2.15
CA ALA A 49 13.31 17.56 -2.17
C ALA A 49 13.31 18.17 -3.58
N THR A 50 13.54 17.38 -4.62
CA THR A 50 13.50 17.84 -6.01
C THR A 50 12.13 18.38 -6.37
N ASP A 51 11.07 17.72 -5.91
CA ASP A 51 9.68 18.13 -6.16
C ASP A 51 9.20 19.18 -5.15
N ASP A 52 10.05 19.59 -4.21
CA ASP A 52 9.72 20.54 -3.15
C ASP A 52 8.48 20.12 -2.36
N VAL A 53 8.47 18.88 -1.89
CA VAL A 53 7.43 18.34 -1.01
C VAL A 53 8.03 17.87 0.30
N GLU A 54 7.26 18.00 1.37
CA GLU A 54 7.64 17.60 2.73
C GLU A 54 6.88 16.34 3.14
N ILE A 55 7.60 15.30 3.56
CA ILE A 55 6.99 14.07 4.06
C ILE A 55 6.55 14.30 5.50
N THR A 56 5.23 14.22 5.74
CA THR A 56 4.63 14.39 7.07
C THR A 56 4.10 13.09 7.65
N HIS A 57 3.86 12.09 6.80
CA HIS A 57 3.32 10.79 7.18
C HIS A 57 4.04 9.68 6.43
N ALA A 58 4.18 8.54 7.09
CA ALA A 58 4.64 7.31 6.46
C ALA A 58 3.50 6.29 6.56
N PHE A 59 2.86 6.02 5.44
CA PHE A 59 1.76 5.07 5.34
C PHE A 59 2.32 3.68 5.06
N VAL A 60 1.78 2.69 5.75
CA VAL A 60 2.21 1.29 5.65
C VAL A 60 1.05 0.45 5.16
N THR A 61 1.19 -0.21 4.02
CA THR A 61 0.19 -1.17 3.55
C THR A 61 0.25 -2.44 4.41
N HIS A 62 1.43 -2.92 4.71
CA HIS A 62 1.68 -4.06 5.61
C HIS A 62 3.15 -4.08 6.01
N THR A 63 3.51 -4.90 7.01
CA THR A 63 4.82 -4.81 7.65
C THR A 63 5.84 -5.86 7.18
N HIS A 64 5.72 -6.37 5.96
CA HIS A 64 6.80 -7.16 5.38
C HIS A 64 8.05 -6.28 5.19
N PRO A 65 9.27 -6.84 5.35
CA PRO A 65 10.50 -6.04 5.35
C PRO A 65 10.75 -5.24 4.07
N ASP A 66 10.32 -5.72 2.92
CA ASP A 66 10.45 -4.98 1.66
C ASP A 66 9.53 -3.76 1.58
N HIS A 67 8.61 -3.57 2.53
CA HIS A 67 7.69 -2.42 2.61
C HIS A 67 7.97 -1.49 3.78
N VAL A 68 8.66 -1.95 4.82
CA VAL A 68 8.91 -1.12 6.02
C VAL A 68 10.37 -1.14 6.48
N GLY A 69 11.20 -1.95 5.84
CA GLY A 69 12.57 -2.18 6.28
C GLY A 69 12.69 -3.36 7.24
N GLY A 70 13.91 -3.78 7.47
CA GLY A 70 14.22 -4.90 8.35
C GLY A 70 15.02 -5.98 7.63
N ARG A 71 15.13 -7.15 8.25
CA ARG A 71 15.93 -8.23 7.72
C ARG A 71 15.11 -9.20 6.90
N PHE A 72 15.58 -9.46 5.68
CA PHE A 72 14.94 -10.41 4.78
C PHE A 72 15.99 -11.21 4.04
N ALA A 73 15.93 -12.56 4.14
CA ALA A 73 16.86 -13.47 3.46
C ALA A 73 18.34 -13.10 3.67
N GLY A 74 18.69 -12.69 4.89
CA GLY A 74 20.07 -12.30 5.25
C GLY A 74 20.46 -10.91 4.82
N THR A 75 19.58 -10.14 4.19
CA THR A 75 19.81 -8.78 3.74
C THR A 75 19.09 -7.78 4.66
N GLU A 76 19.80 -6.71 5.03
CA GLU A 76 19.19 -5.58 5.73
C GLU A 76 18.58 -4.63 4.71
N ILE A 77 17.28 -4.35 4.88
CA ILE A 77 16.54 -3.42 4.02
C ILE A 77 16.30 -2.14 4.80
N GLU A 78 16.70 -0.99 4.25
CA GLU A 78 16.34 0.30 4.81
C GLU A 78 14.83 0.49 4.77
N GLY A 79 14.30 1.21 5.75
CA GLY A 79 12.87 1.47 5.80
C GLY A 79 12.50 2.58 6.77
N ILE A 80 11.42 2.39 7.49
CA ILE A 80 10.81 3.44 8.32
C ILE A 80 11.74 3.94 9.42
N THR A 81 12.51 3.06 10.05
CA THR A 81 13.45 3.48 11.10
C THR A 81 14.45 4.50 10.56
N GLU A 82 15.01 4.23 9.39
CA GLU A 82 15.97 5.13 8.73
C GLU A 82 15.28 6.41 8.27
N LEU A 83 14.05 6.32 7.78
CA LEU A 83 13.27 7.49 7.39
C LEU A 83 13.05 8.42 8.58
N LEU A 84 12.60 7.89 9.72
CA LEU A 84 12.33 8.68 10.91
C LEU A 84 13.59 9.28 11.53
N GLY A 85 14.74 8.72 11.24
CA GLY A 85 16.04 9.31 11.62
C GLY A 85 16.39 10.57 10.82
N LYS A 86 15.70 10.82 9.70
CA LYS A 86 16.00 11.91 8.78
C LYS A 86 14.86 12.92 8.59
N CYS A 87 13.63 12.55 8.94
CA CYS A 87 12.50 13.48 8.90
C CYS A 87 11.50 13.15 10.00
N LYS A 88 10.65 14.13 10.31
CA LYS A 88 9.54 13.94 11.25
C LYS A 88 8.32 13.47 10.48
N ALA A 89 7.84 12.26 10.78
CA ALA A 89 6.64 11.71 10.15
C ALA A 89 5.87 10.86 11.15
N LYS A 90 4.55 10.84 11.03
CA LYS A 90 3.70 9.89 11.75
C LYS A 90 3.52 8.66 10.90
N VAL A 91 3.70 7.49 11.50
CA VAL A 91 3.57 6.20 10.82
C VAL A 91 2.13 5.73 10.96
N VAL A 92 1.45 5.52 9.83
CA VAL A 92 0.07 5.05 9.79
C VAL A 92 0.09 3.59 9.37
N VAL A 93 -0.27 2.71 10.30
CA VAL A 93 -0.27 1.25 10.12
C VAL A 93 -1.57 0.68 10.67
N HIS A 94 -2.08 -0.40 10.07
CA HIS A 94 -3.28 -1.05 10.61
C HIS A 94 -2.99 -1.58 12.02
N LYS A 95 -3.97 -1.45 12.92
CA LYS A 95 -3.83 -1.86 14.32
C LYS A 95 -3.36 -3.31 14.49
N ALA A 96 -3.72 -4.20 13.56
CA ALA A 96 -3.34 -5.61 13.62
C ALA A 96 -1.84 -5.85 13.38
N GLU A 97 -1.12 -4.86 12.82
CA GLU A 97 0.31 -5.00 12.51
C GLU A 97 1.20 -4.01 13.25
N ALA A 98 0.62 -3.11 14.03
CA ALA A 98 1.40 -2.09 14.75
C ALA A 98 2.46 -2.72 15.67
N GLU A 99 2.19 -3.89 16.25
CA GLU A 99 3.12 -4.60 17.13
C GLU A 99 4.40 -5.05 16.42
N PHE A 100 4.40 -5.19 15.10
CA PHE A 100 5.59 -5.58 14.35
C PHE A 100 6.56 -4.41 14.13
N LEU A 101 6.15 -3.19 14.44
CA LEU A 101 7.01 -2.00 14.38
C LEU A 101 7.59 -1.68 15.75
N LYS A 102 8.25 -2.66 16.36
CA LYS A 102 8.72 -2.62 17.77
C LYS A 102 9.79 -1.56 18.02
N GLU A 103 10.54 -1.19 17.01
CA GLU A 103 11.62 -0.23 17.14
C GLU A 103 11.13 1.21 17.19
N LEU A 104 9.85 1.44 16.87
CA LEU A 104 9.27 2.77 16.84
C LEU A 104 8.65 3.13 18.18
N SER A 105 8.73 4.42 18.53
CA SER A 105 8.01 4.97 19.66
C SER A 105 6.50 4.93 19.41
N ALA A 106 5.72 4.57 20.44
CA ALA A 106 4.26 4.55 20.31
C ALA A 106 3.69 5.91 19.91
N SER A 107 4.35 7.01 20.29
CA SER A 107 3.92 8.37 19.93
C SER A 107 4.08 8.69 18.45
N ASP A 108 4.87 7.91 17.72
CA ASP A 108 5.09 8.07 16.27
C ASP A 108 4.09 7.25 15.45
N ILE A 109 3.29 6.40 16.08
CA ILE A 109 2.42 5.45 15.39
C ILE A 109 0.95 5.88 15.52
N ILE A 110 0.26 5.91 14.38
CA ILE A 110 -1.20 6.03 14.29
C ILE A 110 -1.72 4.64 13.92
N LYS A 111 -2.46 4.01 14.83
CA LYS A 111 -3.09 2.70 14.60
C LYS A 111 -4.39 2.91 13.85
N ALA A 112 -4.45 2.40 12.62
CA ALA A 112 -5.56 2.63 11.72
C ALA A 112 -6.58 1.49 11.75
N GLU A 113 -7.82 1.84 11.44
CA GLU A 113 -8.92 0.91 11.20
C GLU A 113 -9.54 1.21 9.84
N SER A 114 -10.26 0.21 9.29
CA SER A 114 -10.93 0.39 7.98
C SER A 114 -11.93 1.55 8.05
N GLY A 115 -11.89 2.39 7.03
CA GLY A 115 -12.75 3.56 6.93
C GLY A 115 -12.17 4.83 7.54
N ASP A 116 -11.07 4.73 8.28
CA ASP A 116 -10.39 5.91 8.80
C ASP A 116 -9.92 6.81 7.67
N LYS A 117 -9.92 8.11 7.94
CA LYS A 117 -9.48 9.13 6.99
C LYS A 117 -8.37 9.94 7.62
N ILE A 118 -7.27 10.08 6.90
CA ILE A 118 -6.10 10.84 7.35
C ILE A 118 -5.94 12.03 6.42
N ASP A 119 -5.88 13.22 7.01
CA ASP A 119 -5.60 14.45 6.26
C ASP A 119 -4.09 14.59 6.09
N VAL A 120 -3.65 14.67 4.85
CA VAL A 120 -2.24 14.91 4.49
C VAL A 120 -2.16 16.23 3.74
N GLY A 121 -1.85 17.28 4.47
CA GLY A 121 -1.68 18.62 3.89
C GLY A 121 -2.93 19.19 3.23
N GLY A 122 -4.12 18.73 3.62
CA GLY A 122 -5.38 19.14 3.02
C GLY A 122 -5.95 18.11 2.03
N VAL A 123 -5.24 17.02 1.79
CA VAL A 123 -5.74 15.91 0.96
C VAL A 123 -6.15 14.76 1.88
N GLU A 124 -7.39 14.35 1.79
CA GLU A 124 -7.94 13.28 2.59
C GLU A 124 -7.66 11.92 1.95
N ILE A 125 -7.02 11.03 2.71
CA ILE A 125 -6.71 9.67 2.27
C ILE A 125 -7.50 8.71 3.14
N GLN A 126 -8.33 7.87 2.53
CA GLN A 126 -9.14 6.88 3.23
C GLN A 126 -8.42 5.53 3.28
N LEU A 127 -8.44 4.90 4.45
CA LEU A 127 -7.83 3.60 4.69
C LEU A 127 -8.87 2.51 4.55
N LEU A 128 -8.52 1.45 3.84
CA LEU A 128 -9.39 0.31 3.59
C LEU A 128 -8.68 -0.96 4.03
N HIS A 129 -9.20 -1.62 5.06
CA HIS A 129 -8.63 -2.88 5.55
C HIS A 129 -8.90 -4.00 4.54
N THR A 130 -7.84 -4.60 4.02
CA THR A 130 -7.91 -5.67 3.02
C THR A 130 -7.02 -6.85 3.43
N PRO A 131 -7.40 -7.57 4.53
CA PRO A 131 -6.57 -8.66 5.03
C PRO A 131 -6.54 -9.85 4.07
N GLY A 132 -5.50 -10.65 4.21
CA GLY A 132 -5.32 -11.86 3.42
C GLY A 132 -3.87 -12.14 3.13
N HIS A 133 -3.17 -11.22 2.48
CA HIS A 133 -1.72 -11.31 2.33
C HIS A 133 -1.04 -11.23 3.69
N THR A 134 -1.49 -10.29 4.53
CA THR A 134 -1.17 -10.22 5.95
C THR A 134 -2.44 -9.87 6.73
N PRO A 135 -2.46 -10.09 8.07
CA PRO A 135 -3.66 -9.80 8.87
C PRO A 135 -4.08 -8.32 8.86
N GLY A 136 -3.12 -7.42 8.76
CA GLY A 136 -3.36 -5.98 8.77
C GLY A 136 -3.09 -5.31 7.43
N SER A 137 -3.09 -6.06 6.33
CA SER A 137 -2.95 -5.46 5.00
C SER A 137 -4.04 -4.43 4.76
N GLN A 138 -3.67 -3.27 4.23
CA GLN A 138 -4.61 -2.20 3.93
C GLN A 138 -4.26 -1.50 2.62
N CYS A 139 -5.29 -0.91 2.03
CA CYS A 139 -5.17 -0.12 0.81
C CYS A 139 -5.51 1.33 1.12
N PHE A 140 -5.10 2.25 0.25
CA PHE A 140 -5.35 3.67 0.42
C PHE A 140 -6.13 4.21 -0.77
N LEU A 141 -7.26 4.85 -0.47
CA LEU A 141 -8.11 5.51 -1.46
C LEU A 141 -7.87 7.01 -1.42
N VAL A 142 -7.55 7.58 -2.56
CA VAL A 142 -7.42 9.02 -2.70
C VAL A 142 -7.92 9.43 -4.08
N ASP A 143 -8.91 10.33 -4.11
CA ASP A 143 -9.57 10.70 -5.34
C ASP A 143 -10.07 9.43 -6.08
N ASN A 144 -9.71 9.25 -7.32
CA ASN A 144 -10.10 8.10 -8.14
C ASN A 144 -9.01 7.02 -8.20
N ARG A 145 -8.23 6.84 -7.13
CA ARG A 145 -7.06 5.98 -7.09
C ARG A 145 -7.10 5.05 -5.90
N ILE A 146 -6.66 3.80 -6.10
CA ILE A 146 -6.44 2.83 -5.02
C ILE A 146 -4.98 2.38 -5.04
N VAL A 147 -4.30 2.59 -3.92
CA VAL A 147 -2.95 2.07 -3.68
C VAL A 147 -3.11 0.77 -2.92
N SER A 148 -2.83 -0.35 -3.57
CA SER A 148 -3.31 -1.66 -3.09
C SER A 148 -2.26 -2.51 -2.38
N GLY A 149 -1.02 -2.04 -2.27
CA GLY A 149 0.05 -2.85 -1.66
C GLY A 149 0.15 -4.20 -2.32
N ASP A 150 0.23 -5.24 -1.50
CA ASP A 150 0.33 -6.62 -1.97
C ASP A 150 -1.01 -7.36 -1.89
N THR A 151 -2.13 -6.63 -1.81
CA THR A 151 -3.45 -7.24 -1.89
C THR A 151 -3.81 -7.55 -3.33
N LEU A 152 -3.75 -6.56 -4.20
CA LEU A 152 -4.09 -6.72 -5.62
C LEU A 152 -2.93 -6.23 -6.48
N PHE A 153 -2.48 -7.10 -7.38
CA PHE A 153 -1.54 -6.76 -8.45
C PHE A 153 -2.27 -6.72 -9.79
N ILE A 154 -1.63 -6.14 -10.77
CA ILE A 154 -2.16 -6.17 -12.14
C ILE A 154 -2.07 -7.61 -12.65
N GLY A 155 -3.22 -8.23 -12.87
CA GLY A 155 -3.32 -9.61 -13.35
C GLY A 155 -3.14 -10.68 -12.28
N SER A 156 -2.97 -10.31 -11.00
CA SER A 156 -2.81 -11.30 -9.92
C SER A 156 -3.15 -10.69 -8.57
N CYS A 157 -2.91 -11.43 -7.49
CA CYS A 157 -3.02 -10.94 -6.12
C CYS A 157 -1.78 -11.34 -5.32
N GLY A 158 -1.63 -10.78 -4.13
CA GLY A 158 -0.52 -11.11 -3.24
C GLY A 158 -0.57 -12.57 -2.78
N ARG A 159 0.58 -13.09 -2.40
CA ARG A 159 0.72 -14.45 -1.89
C ARG A 159 -0.11 -14.64 -0.63
N ILE A 160 -0.68 -15.82 -0.51
CA ILE A 160 -1.52 -16.22 0.63
C ILE A 160 -0.97 -17.47 1.33
N ASP A 161 0.25 -17.86 1.02
CA ASP A 161 0.93 -19.04 1.57
C ASP A 161 2.07 -18.67 2.54
N LEU A 162 2.17 -17.41 2.94
CA LEU A 162 3.16 -16.93 3.88
C LEU A 162 2.63 -17.01 5.33
N PRO A 163 3.53 -16.98 6.35
CA PRO A 163 3.08 -16.91 7.74
C PRO A 163 2.15 -15.71 7.96
N GLY A 164 0.99 -15.95 8.57
CA GLY A 164 -0.03 -14.92 8.81
C GLY A 164 -0.98 -14.68 7.65
N SER A 165 -0.72 -15.25 6.47
CA SER A 165 -1.64 -15.14 5.34
C SER A 165 -2.92 -15.93 5.57
N ASN A 166 -4.01 -15.48 4.94
CA ASN A 166 -5.33 -16.11 5.07
C ASN A 166 -6.07 -16.04 3.74
N PRO A 167 -6.23 -17.18 3.04
CA PRO A 167 -6.86 -17.19 1.71
C PRO A 167 -8.33 -16.79 1.73
N GLU A 168 -9.09 -17.15 2.78
CA GLU A 168 -10.49 -16.74 2.91
C GLU A 168 -10.63 -15.23 3.01
N GLN A 169 -9.78 -14.59 3.86
CA GLN A 169 -9.78 -13.13 3.97
C GLN A 169 -9.38 -12.47 2.65
N MET A 170 -8.41 -13.02 1.93
CA MET A 170 -8.04 -12.50 0.61
C MET A 170 -9.22 -12.52 -0.35
N TYR A 171 -9.95 -13.62 -0.40
CA TYR A 171 -11.13 -13.73 -1.25
C TYR A 171 -12.15 -12.60 -0.96
N TYR A 172 -12.46 -12.38 0.32
CA TYR A 172 -13.39 -11.32 0.69
C TYR A 172 -12.83 -9.92 0.45
N SER A 173 -11.54 -9.71 0.68
CA SER A 173 -10.90 -8.43 0.35
C SER A 173 -11.00 -8.11 -1.14
N LEU A 174 -10.76 -9.10 -2.00
CA LEU A 174 -10.85 -8.92 -3.45
C LEU A 174 -12.30 -8.70 -3.90
N THR A 175 -13.23 -9.56 -3.46
CA THR A 175 -14.60 -9.57 -4.01
C THR A 175 -15.53 -8.56 -3.36
N GLN A 176 -15.44 -8.34 -2.05
CA GLN A 176 -16.35 -7.46 -1.31
C GLN A 176 -15.85 -6.03 -1.18
N LYS A 177 -14.54 -5.81 -1.28
CA LYS A 177 -13.95 -4.48 -1.09
C LYS A 177 -13.40 -3.91 -2.39
N LEU A 178 -12.46 -4.59 -3.04
CA LEU A 178 -11.82 -4.04 -4.23
C LEU A 178 -12.72 -4.09 -5.46
N MET A 179 -13.42 -5.20 -5.68
CA MET A 179 -14.39 -5.28 -6.80
C MET A 179 -15.60 -4.35 -6.63
N ALA A 180 -15.86 -3.88 -5.41
CA ALA A 180 -16.95 -2.94 -5.15
C ALA A 180 -16.60 -1.49 -5.51
N LEU A 181 -15.33 -1.21 -5.78
CA LEU A 181 -14.90 0.13 -6.22
C LEU A 181 -15.40 0.40 -7.65
N PRO A 182 -15.57 1.68 -8.01
CA PRO A 182 -15.93 2.03 -9.39
C PRO A 182 -14.94 1.46 -10.40
N ASP A 183 -15.42 1.05 -11.57
CA ASP A 183 -14.59 0.45 -12.60
C ASP A 183 -13.47 1.38 -13.09
N GLU A 184 -13.69 2.68 -13.04
CA GLU A 184 -12.72 3.70 -13.45
C GLU A 184 -11.64 3.97 -12.39
N THR A 185 -11.72 3.37 -11.20
CA THR A 185 -10.69 3.52 -10.17
C THR A 185 -9.35 3.01 -10.67
N ILE A 186 -8.33 3.85 -10.60
CA ILE A 186 -7.00 3.50 -11.08
C ILE A 186 -6.27 2.69 -10.01
N LEU A 187 -5.71 1.57 -10.42
CA LEU A 187 -4.98 0.64 -9.54
C LEU A 187 -3.48 0.96 -9.57
N PHE A 188 -2.93 1.18 -8.39
CA PHE A 188 -1.50 1.39 -8.14
C PHE A 188 -0.99 0.28 -7.20
N PRO A 189 -0.31 -0.76 -7.74
CA PRO A 189 0.09 -1.93 -6.95
C PRO A 189 1.35 -1.71 -6.12
N GLY A 190 1.68 -2.67 -5.28
CA GLY A 190 2.88 -2.64 -4.44
C GLY A 190 4.16 -3.03 -5.16
N HIS A 191 4.07 -3.70 -6.30
CA HIS A 191 5.22 -4.16 -7.09
C HIS A 191 4.96 -4.03 -8.58
N ASN A 192 6.04 -3.82 -9.33
CA ASN A 192 6.01 -3.82 -10.80
C ASN A 192 6.14 -5.27 -11.32
N TYR A 193 5.07 -6.05 -11.20
CA TYR A 193 5.04 -7.45 -11.66
C TYR A 193 4.27 -7.62 -12.97
N SER A 194 4.04 -6.53 -13.69
CA SER A 194 3.30 -6.51 -14.94
C SER A 194 4.09 -5.74 -16.01
N ASP A 195 3.56 -5.70 -17.22
CA ASP A 195 4.13 -4.92 -18.33
C ASP A 195 3.74 -3.43 -18.29
N ARG A 196 2.97 -3.01 -17.27
CA ARG A 196 2.52 -1.63 -17.13
C ARG A 196 2.47 -1.24 -15.65
N PRO A 197 2.58 0.07 -15.35
CA PRO A 197 2.66 0.53 -13.96
C PRO A 197 1.31 0.69 -13.26
N THR A 198 0.21 0.78 -14.02
CA THR A 198 -1.14 0.99 -13.49
C THR A 198 -2.18 0.20 -14.28
N SER A 199 -3.36 0.07 -13.70
CA SER A 199 -4.51 -0.54 -14.35
C SER A 199 -5.77 0.17 -13.87
N THR A 200 -6.93 -0.41 -14.10
CA THR A 200 -8.19 0.02 -13.49
C THR A 200 -8.91 -1.19 -12.91
N ILE A 201 -9.81 -0.93 -11.96
CA ILE A 201 -10.63 -2.02 -11.39
C ILE A 201 -11.46 -2.68 -12.50
N GLY A 202 -12.00 -1.90 -13.43
CA GLY A 202 -12.77 -2.44 -14.56
C GLY A 202 -11.94 -3.35 -15.45
N ALA A 203 -10.69 -2.97 -15.76
CA ALA A 203 -9.79 -3.82 -16.53
C ALA A 203 -9.45 -5.11 -15.78
N GLU A 204 -9.24 -5.04 -14.47
CA GLU A 204 -8.94 -6.21 -13.65
C GLU A 204 -10.14 -7.16 -13.57
N LYS A 205 -11.37 -6.65 -13.52
CA LYS A 205 -12.56 -7.49 -13.59
C LYS A 205 -12.61 -8.33 -14.87
N GLN A 206 -12.08 -7.81 -15.96
CA GLN A 206 -12.07 -8.52 -17.24
C GLN A 206 -10.89 -9.49 -17.37
N THR A 207 -9.72 -9.14 -16.85
CA THR A 207 -8.47 -9.83 -17.16
C THR A 207 -7.81 -10.54 -15.98
N ASN A 208 -8.18 -10.19 -14.74
CA ASN A 208 -7.53 -10.77 -13.55
C ASN A 208 -8.28 -12.04 -13.12
N PRO A 209 -7.67 -13.23 -13.23
CA PRO A 209 -8.35 -14.48 -12.91
C PRO A 209 -8.80 -14.57 -11.44
N TYR A 210 -8.16 -13.84 -10.53
CA TYR A 210 -8.53 -13.84 -9.11
C TYR A 210 -9.85 -13.09 -8.85
N PHE A 211 -10.34 -12.32 -9.82
CA PHE A 211 -11.65 -11.71 -9.77
C PHE A 211 -12.75 -12.60 -10.39
N HIS A 212 -12.40 -13.75 -10.96
CA HIS A 212 -13.34 -14.58 -11.72
C HIS A 212 -13.88 -15.79 -10.95
N PHE A 213 -13.53 -15.96 -9.68
CA PHE A 213 -14.07 -17.01 -8.87
C PHE A 213 -15.49 -16.65 -8.39
N HIS A 214 -16.43 -17.56 -8.54
CA HIS A 214 -17.84 -17.33 -8.19
C HIS A 214 -18.16 -17.67 -6.74
N SER A 215 -17.25 -18.31 -6.03
CA SER A 215 -17.43 -18.69 -4.64
C SER A 215 -16.10 -18.84 -3.92
N LEU A 216 -16.16 -18.70 -2.60
CA LEU A 216 -15.00 -18.98 -1.74
C LEU A 216 -14.47 -20.39 -1.97
N LYS A 217 -15.36 -21.37 -2.12
CA LYS A 217 -14.99 -22.76 -2.34
C LYS A 217 -14.14 -22.92 -3.60
N GLN A 218 -14.54 -22.28 -4.70
CA GLN A 218 -13.78 -22.30 -5.94
C GLN A 218 -12.41 -21.64 -5.78
N PHE A 219 -12.36 -20.49 -5.12
CA PHE A 219 -11.10 -19.79 -4.86
C PHE A 219 -10.15 -20.65 -4.04
N LEU A 220 -10.63 -21.24 -2.93
CA LEU A 220 -9.81 -22.08 -2.07
C LEU A 220 -9.28 -23.30 -2.82
N ALA A 221 -10.13 -23.96 -3.62
CA ALA A 221 -9.72 -25.11 -4.41
C ALA A 221 -8.63 -24.74 -5.42
N ALA A 222 -8.77 -23.61 -6.09
CA ALA A 222 -7.77 -23.13 -7.06
C ALA A 222 -6.44 -22.78 -6.39
N MET A 223 -6.47 -22.34 -5.13
CA MET A 223 -5.26 -22.01 -4.35
C MET A 223 -4.66 -23.24 -3.66
N GLY A 224 -5.21 -24.44 -3.87
CA GLY A 224 -4.70 -25.67 -3.27
C GLY A 224 -5.22 -25.98 -1.86
N TYR A 225 -6.27 -25.32 -1.42
CA TYR A 225 -6.91 -25.57 -0.11
C TYR A 225 -8.15 -26.43 -0.29
N ARG A 226 -8.52 -27.17 0.78
CA ARG A 226 -9.68 -28.06 0.79
C ARG A 226 -10.76 -27.59 1.76
#